data_14316c13fd2949d704bff63c1f7adcae
#
_entry.id   14316c13fd2949d704bff63c1f7adcae
#
_cell.length_a   1.000
_cell.length_b   1.000
_cell.length_c   1.000
_cell.angle_alpha   90.00
_cell.angle_beta   90.00
_cell.angle_gamma   90.00
#
_symmetry.space_group_name_H-M   'P 1'
#
loop_
_entity.id
_entity.type
_entity.pdbx_description
1 polymer ?
#
loop_
_entity_poly.entity_id
_entity_poly.type
_entity_poly.pdbx_seq_one_letter_code
_entity_poly.pdbx_strand_id
1 'polypeptide(L)'
;MKNKSKKKILNNKFQWTPKHLRLDKLGLPVPPRPADNRIPKLWITSLPPVEKELKTGKDLVTDTYLVNSSEMVLDSVIATTGGLARGYAEDQDFLEAFHRSGEVIEYTNVANGEAVRIFEHERIYDSDWSLIISIEVKMNDKLVKLNSSFSKVTKGFEEEALLY
;
A
#
# COMPACT_ATOMS: atom_id res chain seq x y z
N MET A 1 -3.74 5.97 -20.69
CA MET A 1 -3.80 5.50 -19.28
C MET A 1 -4.34 4.08 -19.28
N LYS A 2 -3.56 3.11 -18.81
CA LYS A 2 -4.09 1.76 -18.60
C LYS A 2 -5.08 1.82 -17.44
N ASN A 3 -6.32 1.50 -17.70
CA ASN A 3 -7.34 1.35 -16.65
C ASN A 3 -6.92 0.16 -15.79
N LYS A 4 -6.24 0.41 -14.66
CA LYS A 4 -5.84 -0.64 -13.73
C LYS A 4 -7.10 -1.30 -13.20
N SER A 5 -7.29 -2.58 -13.48
CA SER A 5 -8.53 -3.29 -13.15
C SER A 5 -8.72 -3.36 -11.63
N LYS A 6 -9.93 -3.06 -11.17
CA LYS A 6 -10.34 -3.31 -9.78
C LYS A 6 -10.17 -4.80 -9.45
N LYS A 7 -9.62 -5.10 -8.27
CA LYS A 7 -9.40 -6.50 -7.85
C LYS A 7 -9.82 -6.67 -6.40
N LYS A 8 -10.73 -7.59 -6.17
CA LYS A 8 -11.13 -8.10 -4.86
C LYS A 8 -10.68 -9.54 -4.71
N ILE A 9 -10.16 -9.91 -3.56
CA ILE A 9 -9.75 -11.27 -3.22
C ILE A 9 -10.13 -11.59 -1.78
N LEU A 10 -10.12 -12.87 -1.41
CA LEU A 10 -10.31 -13.27 -0.03
C LEU A 10 -9.10 -12.88 0.83
N ASN A 11 -9.35 -12.46 2.06
CA ASN A 11 -8.31 -12.00 2.98
C ASN A 11 -7.46 -13.12 3.59
N ASN A 12 -7.84 -14.38 3.40
CA ASN A 12 -7.14 -15.56 3.93
C ASN A 12 -5.69 -15.72 3.43
N LYS A 13 -5.31 -14.94 2.42
CA LYS A 13 -3.93 -14.88 1.90
C LYS A 13 -3.03 -13.94 2.69
N PHE A 14 -3.59 -13.16 3.62
CA PHE A 14 -2.87 -12.16 4.35
C PHE A 14 -2.80 -12.53 5.82
N GLN A 15 -1.63 -12.31 6.42
CA GLN A 15 -1.42 -12.49 7.84
C GLN A 15 -0.77 -11.23 8.39
N TRP A 16 -1.40 -10.63 9.41
CA TRP A 16 -0.82 -9.50 10.12
C TRP A 16 0.38 -9.92 10.94
N THR A 17 1.47 -9.20 10.77
CA THR A 17 2.67 -9.38 11.61
C THR A 17 2.84 -8.17 12.52
N PRO A 18 2.75 -8.31 13.84
CA PRO A 18 2.99 -7.22 14.78
C PRO A 18 4.34 -6.52 14.55
N LYS A 19 4.37 -5.18 14.70
CA LYS A 19 5.59 -4.39 14.42
C LYS A 19 6.81 -4.86 15.20
N HIS A 20 6.65 -5.31 16.44
CA HIS A 20 7.76 -5.78 17.27
C HIS A 20 8.36 -7.12 16.81
N LEU A 21 7.63 -7.90 15.99
CA LEU A 21 8.09 -9.16 15.40
C LEU A 21 8.65 -9.00 13.98
N ARG A 22 8.58 -7.79 13.40
CA ARG A 22 9.11 -7.56 12.05
C ARG A 22 10.60 -7.38 12.11
N LEU A 23 11.31 -8.15 11.32
CA LEU A 23 12.73 -7.94 11.11
C LEU A 23 12.96 -6.66 10.30
N ASP A 24 14.02 -5.94 10.62
CA ASP A 24 14.46 -4.83 9.77
C ASP A 24 14.91 -5.39 8.42
N LYS A 25 14.23 -4.99 7.36
CA LYS A 25 14.55 -5.42 6.00
C LYS A 25 15.92 -4.95 5.52
N LEU A 26 16.54 -4.01 6.24
CA LEU A 26 17.88 -3.51 5.95
C LEU A 26 18.99 -4.31 6.64
N GLY A 27 18.64 -5.25 7.53
CA GLY A 27 19.61 -5.98 8.32
C GLY A 27 20.33 -5.11 9.37
N LEU A 28 19.82 -3.90 9.64
CA LEU A 28 20.34 -3.03 10.68
C LEU A 28 19.76 -3.42 12.04
N PRO A 29 20.52 -3.26 13.15
CA PRO A 29 20.00 -3.53 14.48
C PRO A 29 18.85 -2.57 14.78
N VAL A 30 17.67 -3.13 15.03
CA VAL A 30 16.46 -2.38 15.40
C VAL A 30 16.37 -2.33 16.93
N PRO A 31 16.14 -1.16 17.53
CA PRO A 31 15.88 -1.06 18.97
C PRO A 31 14.69 -1.95 19.37
N PRO A 32 14.69 -2.57 20.55
CA PRO A 32 13.56 -3.32 21.05
C PRO A 32 12.28 -2.48 21.00
N ARG A 33 11.22 -3.02 20.42
CA ARG A 33 9.91 -2.36 20.35
C ARG A 33 8.98 -2.95 21.41
N PRO A 34 8.13 -2.14 22.06
CA PRO A 34 7.13 -2.66 22.97
C PRO A 34 6.27 -3.70 22.28
N ALA A 35 5.94 -4.78 22.97
CA ALA A 35 5.05 -5.81 22.46
C ALA A 35 3.65 -5.24 22.24
N ASP A 36 3.12 -5.38 21.02
CA ASP A 36 1.73 -5.07 20.67
C ASP A 36 1.17 -6.24 19.87
N ASN A 37 0.32 -7.02 20.50
CA ASN A 37 -0.28 -8.22 19.92
C ASN A 37 -1.69 -7.98 19.37
N ARG A 38 -2.16 -6.73 19.30
CA ARG A 38 -3.45 -6.41 18.71
C ARG A 38 -3.45 -6.76 17.23
N ILE A 39 -4.54 -7.34 16.80
CA ILE A 39 -4.80 -7.62 15.38
C ILE A 39 -5.68 -6.49 14.85
N PRO A 40 -5.25 -5.75 13.82
CA PRO A 40 -6.05 -4.67 13.27
C PRO A 40 -7.27 -5.22 12.53
N LYS A 41 -8.36 -4.47 12.60
CA LYS A 41 -9.58 -4.71 11.83
C LYS A 41 -9.44 -4.30 10.37
N LEU A 42 -8.73 -3.18 10.14
CA LEU A 42 -8.40 -2.68 8.80
C LEU A 42 -6.90 -2.41 8.74
N TRP A 43 -6.25 -2.87 7.69
CA TRP A 43 -4.82 -2.69 7.52
C TRP A 43 -4.40 -2.82 6.05
N ILE A 44 -3.24 -2.25 5.71
CA ILE A 44 -2.66 -2.38 4.38
C ILE A 44 -1.46 -3.33 4.40
N THR A 45 -1.28 -4.03 3.29
CA THR A 45 -0.13 -4.89 3.07
C THR A 45 0.15 -5.05 1.58
N SER A 46 1.39 -5.40 1.25
CA SER A 46 1.79 -5.68 -0.13
C SER A 46 2.04 -7.17 -0.31
N LEU A 47 1.51 -7.72 -1.41
CA LEU A 47 1.83 -9.08 -1.83
C LEU A 47 3.05 -9.04 -2.76
N PRO A 48 4.12 -9.77 -2.42
CA PRO A 48 5.21 -9.98 -3.37
C PRO A 48 4.71 -10.78 -4.58
N PRO A 49 5.32 -10.60 -5.75
CA PRO A 49 5.01 -11.41 -6.92
C PRO A 49 5.27 -12.90 -6.64
N VAL A 50 4.41 -13.74 -7.20
CA VAL A 50 4.54 -15.20 -7.04
C VAL A 50 5.73 -15.69 -7.85
N GLU A 51 6.47 -16.68 -7.35
CA GLU A 51 7.70 -17.20 -7.97
C GLU A 51 7.52 -17.62 -9.45
N LYS A 52 6.35 -18.13 -9.83
CA LYS A 52 5.99 -18.43 -11.21
C LYS A 52 5.92 -17.18 -12.10
N GLU A 53 5.55 -16.04 -11.53
CA GLU A 53 5.45 -14.76 -12.23
C GLU A 53 6.83 -14.10 -12.41
N LEU A 54 7.80 -14.42 -11.55
CA LEU A 54 9.19 -13.97 -11.67
C LEU A 54 9.83 -14.37 -13.01
N LYS A 55 9.48 -15.57 -13.52
CA LYS A 55 10.00 -16.08 -14.80
C LYS A 55 9.39 -15.41 -16.04
N THR A 56 8.31 -14.67 -15.88
CA THR A 56 7.57 -14.03 -16.97
C THR A 56 7.72 -12.51 -17.04
N GLY A 57 8.60 -11.93 -16.20
CA GLY A 57 8.80 -10.48 -16.10
C GLY A 57 7.72 -9.74 -15.28
N LYS A 58 6.78 -10.47 -14.67
CA LYS A 58 5.77 -9.90 -13.75
C LYS A 58 6.30 -9.63 -12.34
N ASP A 59 7.55 -10.03 -12.09
CA ASP A 59 8.33 -9.69 -10.89
C ASP A 59 8.55 -8.20 -10.69
N LEU A 60 8.24 -7.42 -11.73
CA LEU A 60 8.34 -5.96 -11.71
C LEU A 60 7.11 -5.28 -11.11
N VAL A 61 6.06 -6.03 -10.81
CA VAL A 61 4.80 -5.49 -10.29
C VAL A 61 4.52 -6.04 -8.89
N THR A 62 4.20 -5.13 -7.97
CA THR A 62 3.79 -5.45 -6.58
C THR A 62 2.42 -4.86 -6.31
N ASP A 63 1.46 -5.71 -5.97
CA ASP A 63 0.11 -5.29 -5.57
C ASP A 63 0.07 -4.94 -4.07
N THR A 64 -0.54 -3.81 -3.73
CA THR A 64 -0.86 -3.43 -2.35
C THR A 64 -2.36 -3.52 -2.12
N TYR A 65 -2.75 -4.09 -0.99
CA TYR A 65 -4.13 -4.37 -0.63
C TYR A 65 -4.52 -3.68 0.68
N LEU A 66 -5.78 -3.24 0.74
CA LEU A 66 -6.48 -2.98 1.98
C LEU A 66 -7.22 -4.27 2.37
N VAL A 67 -6.96 -4.74 3.57
CA VAL A 67 -7.55 -5.97 4.13
C VAL A 67 -8.66 -5.60 5.10
N ASN A 68 -9.85 -6.17 4.89
CA ASN A 68 -10.99 -6.02 5.79
C ASN A 68 -11.16 -7.27 6.66
N SER A 69 -10.88 -7.11 7.94
CA SER A 69 -11.13 -8.10 9.00
C SER A 69 -12.00 -7.51 10.12
N SER A 70 -12.84 -6.52 9.79
CA SER A 70 -13.58 -5.72 10.77
C SER A 70 -14.92 -6.31 11.20
N GLU A 71 -15.32 -7.44 10.69
CA GLU A 71 -16.66 -8.04 10.85
C GLU A 71 -17.80 -7.18 10.26
N MET A 72 -17.47 -6.09 9.60
CA MET A 72 -18.41 -5.16 8.97
C MET A 72 -18.18 -5.07 7.47
N VAL A 73 -19.21 -4.66 6.75
CA VAL A 73 -19.09 -4.27 5.35
C VAL A 73 -18.59 -2.83 5.27
N LEU A 74 -17.58 -2.57 4.45
CA LEU A 74 -17.14 -1.21 4.16
C LEU A 74 -18.02 -0.65 3.05
N ASP A 75 -18.68 0.47 3.31
CA ASP A 75 -19.57 1.13 2.34
C ASP A 75 -18.79 1.59 1.12
N SER A 76 -17.65 2.23 1.37
CA SER A 76 -16.71 2.64 0.31
C SER A 76 -15.26 2.59 0.77
N VAL A 77 -14.38 2.31 -0.18
CA VAL A 77 -12.93 2.43 -0.06
C VAL A 77 -12.44 3.26 -1.23
N ILE A 78 -11.84 4.40 -0.95
CA ILE A 78 -11.26 5.28 -1.96
C ILE A 78 -9.76 5.35 -1.70
N ALA A 79 -8.97 4.95 -2.67
CA ALA A 79 -7.52 5.06 -2.65
C ALA A 79 -7.06 6.04 -3.72
N THR A 80 -6.33 7.07 -3.30
CA THR A 80 -5.74 8.07 -4.20
C THR A 80 -4.24 7.98 -4.11
N THR A 81 -3.58 7.79 -5.25
CA THR A 81 -2.13 7.74 -5.32
C THR A 81 -1.59 9.05 -5.85
N GLY A 82 -0.50 9.51 -5.27
CA GLY A 82 0.26 10.66 -5.73
C GLY A 82 1.75 10.36 -5.69
N GLY A 83 2.55 11.23 -6.23
CA GLY A 83 4.01 11.08 -6.18
C GLY A 83 4.73 12.38 -6.44
N LEU A 84 5.94 12.45 -5.89
CA LEU A 84 6.90 13.52 -6.11
C LEU A 84 8.16 12.91 -6.72
N ALA A 85 8.66 13.47 -7.80
CA ALA A 85 9.97 13.15 -8.36
C ALA A 85 10.90 14.35 -8.24
N ARG A 86 12.18 14.09 -8.04
CA ARG A 86 13.23 15.12 -8.18
C ARG A 86 13.61 15.21 -9.65
N GLY A 87 13.39 16.38 -10.27
CA GLY A 87 14.01 16.72 -11.54
C GLY A 87 15.40 17.30 -11.31
N TYR A 88 16.36 16.89 -12.12
CA TYR A 88 17.65 17.57 -12.23
C TYR A 88 17.57 18.44 -13.49
N ALA A 89 17.58 19.75 -13.33
CA ALA A 89 17.88 20.64 -14.44
C ALA A 89 19.41 20.84 -14.48
N GLU A 90 20.03 20.67 -15.62
CA GLU A 90 21.48 20.68 -15.79
C GLU A 90 22.15 22.01 -15.41
N ASP A 91 21.41 23.11 -15.22
CA ASP A 91 21.96 24.45 -14.99
C ASP A 91 21.44 25.22 -13.77
N GLN A 92 20.63 24.64 -12.92
CA GLN A 92 20.19 25.33 -11.70
C GLN A 92 19.95 24.34 -10.57
N ASP A 93 20.42 24.69 -9.37
CA ASP A 93 20.16 24.02 -8.09
C ASP A 93 18.66 24.00 -7.67
N PHE A 94 17.76 24.02 -8.63
CA PHE A 94 16.32 23.97 -8.42
C PHE A 94 15.84 22.52 -8.45
N LEU A 95 15.43 22.05 -7.29
CA LEU A 95 14.61 20.86 -7.12
C LEU A 95 13.21 21.18 -7.68
N GLU A 96 12.98 20.96 -8.94
CA GLU A 96 11.61 20.92 -9.45
C GLU A 96 10.95 19.63 -8.97
N ALA A 97 10.00 19.78 -8.06
CA ALA A 97 9.12 18.68 -7.66
C ALA A 97 8.08 18.47 -8.76
N PHE A 98 8.20 17.38 -9.52
CA PHE A 98 7.17 16.98 -10.46
C PHE A 98 6.06 16.28 -9.68
N HIS A 99 4.84 16.77 -9.79
CA HIS A 99 3.67 16.13 -9.23
C HIS A 99 3.12 15.11 -10.23
N ARG A 100 3.06 13.85 -9.83
CA ARG A 100 2.28 12.85 -10.56
C ARG A 100 0.80 13.06 -10.21
N SER A 101 -0.05 13.23 -11.23
CA SER A 101 -1.50 13.21 -11.06
C SER A 101 -1.91 11.85 -10.50
N GLY A 102 -2.63 11.85 -9.38
CA GLY A 102 -3.01 10.63 -8.68
C GLY A 102 -4.02 9.79 -9.47
N GLU A 103 -3.86 8.48 -9.43
CA GLU A 103 -4.93 7.56 -9.80
C GLU A 103 -5.87 7.43 -8.61
N VAL A 104 -7.17 7.38 -8.89
CA VAL A 104 -8.21 7.11 -7.90
C VAL A 104 -8.81 5.75 -8.18
N ILE A 105 -8.78 4.88 -7.18
CA ILE A 105 -9.44 3.56 -7.22
C ILE A 105 -10.52 3.57 -6.15
N GLU A 106 -11.74 3.25 -6.54
CA GLU A 106 -12.87 3.21 -5.62
C GLU A 106 -13.52 1.81 -5.63
N TYR A 107 -13.84 1.32 -4.44
CA TYR A 107 -14.62 0.11 -4.22
C TYR A 107 -15.82 0.42 -3.36
N THR A 108 -16.91 -0.29 -3.59
CA THR A 108 -18.11 -0.25 -2.75
C THR A 108 -18.41 -1.64 -2.22
N ASN A 109 -19.07 -1.72 -1.07
CA ASN A 109 -19.52 -2.97 -0.47
C ASN A 109 -18.37 -4.01 -0.33
N VAL A 110 -17.31 -3.63 0.38
CA VAL A 110 -16.19 -4.54 0.66
C VAL A 110 -16.55 -5.35 1.90
N ALA A 111 -16.86 -6.62 1.71
CA ALA A 111 -17.32 -7.50 2.80
C ALA A 111 -16.19 -7.82 3.80
N ASN A 112 -16.58 -8.22 5.01
CA ASN A 112 -15.64 -8.87 5.92
C ASN A 112 -15.02 -10.10 5.25
N GLY A 113 -13.74 -10.31 5.43
CA GLY A 113 -13.01 -11.40 4.77
C GLY A 113 -12.54 -11.10 3.35
N GLU A 114 -12.78 -9.89 2.83
CA GLU A 114 -12.27 -9.44 1.54
C GLU A 114 -11.04 -8.52 1.70
N ALA A 115 -10.20 -8.52 0.69
CA ALA A 115 -9.14 -7.55 0.49
C ALA A 115 -9.26 -6.93 -0.91
N VAL A 116 -9.07 -5.62 -1.00
CA VAL A 116 -9.15 -4.87 -2.26
C VAL A 116 -7.81 -4.26 -2.64
N ARG A 117 -7.44 -4.38 -3.90
CA ARG A 117 -6.19 -3.80 -4.39
C ARG A 117 -6.33 -2.28 -4.47
N ILE A 118 -5.52 -1.59 -3.70
CA ILE A 118 -5.50 -0.13 -3.59
C ILE A 118 -4.36 0.51 -4.39
N PHE A 119 -3.32 -0.26 -4.72
CA PHE A 119 -2.19 0.22 -5.49
C PHE A 119 -1.48 -0.91 -6.22
N GLU A 120 -0.92 -0.60 -7.38
CA GLU A 120 -0.04 -1.46 -8.17
C GLU A 120 1.25 -0.71 -8.45
N HIS A 121 2.34 -1.19 -7.87
CA HIS A 121 3.67 -0.62 -8.07
C HIS A 121 4.36 -1.31 -9.24
N GLU A 122 4.67 -0.55 -10.27
CA GLU A 122 5.49 -1.00 -11.40
C GLU A 122 6.93 -0.55 -11.20
N ARG A 123 7.81 -1.49 -10.90
CA ARG A 123 9.20 -1.22 -10.51
C ARG A 123 9.98 -0.38 -11.52
N ILE A 124 9.71 -0.52 -12.81
CA ILE A 124 10.41 0.24 -13.86
C ILE A 124 9.90 1.69 -13.91
N TYR A 125 8.59 1.89 -13.85
CA TYR A 125 7.98 3.21 -14.04
C TYR A 125 7.86 4.03 -12.76
N ASP A 126 7.83 3.37 -11.61
CA ASP A 126 7.60 4.01 -10.32
C ASP A 126 8.89 4.18 -9.50
N SER A 127 10.05 3.70 -9.99
CA SER A 127 11.31 3.70 -9.24
C SER A 127 11.82 5.11 -8.90
N ASP A 128 11.55 6.10 -9.75
CA ASP A 128 12.05 7.47 -9.58
C ASP A 128 11.11 8.37 -8.76
N TRP A 129 9.93 7.83 -8.40
CA TRP A 129 8.92 8.57 -7.66
C TRP A 129 8.95 8.25 -6.16
N SER A 130 8.78 9.31 -5.34
CA SER A 130 8.37 9.15 -3.95
C SER A 130 6.85 9.06 -3.91
N LEU A 131 6.33 7.85 -3.79
CA LEU A 131 4.90 7.58 -3.89
C LEU A 131 4.21 7.75 -2.55
N ILE A 132 3.03 8.32 -2.58
CA ILE A 132 2.12 8.48 -1.43
C ILE A 132 0.78 7.88 -1.80
N ILE A 133 0.18 7.17 -0.89
CA ILE A 133 -1.19 6.68 -1.01
C ILE A 133 -2.04 7.28 0.12
N SER A 134 -3.17 7.85 -0.26
CA SER A 134 -4.20 8.31 0.66
C SER A 134 -5.39 7.36 0.55
N ILE A 135 -5.82 6.83 1.68
CA ILE A 135 -6.92 5.87 1.75
C ILE A 135 -8.01 6.45 2.62
N GLU A 136 -9.23 6.46 2.11
CA GLU A 136 -10.44 6.81 2.84
C GLU A 136 -11.37 5.60 2.85
N VAL A 137 -11.78 5.18 4.04
CA VAL A 137 -12.70 4.07 4.25
C VAL A 137 -13.92 4.57 4.98
N LYS A 138 -15.09 4.40 4.37
CA LYS A 138 -16.38 4.66 5.01
C LYS A 138 -17.01 3.34 5.44
N MET A 139 -17.42 3.27 6.70
CA MET A 139 -18.14 2.13 7.27
C MET A 139 -19.17 2.62 8.26
N ASN A 140 -20.44 2.35 7.97
CA ASN A 140 -21.56 3.01 8.64
C ASN A 140 -21.34 4.54 8.58
N ASP A 141 -21.47 5.24 9.69
CA ASP A 141 -21.25 6.69 9.76
C ASP A 141 -19.80 7.09 10.11
N LYS A 142 -18.86 6.14 10.11
CA LYS A 142 -17.47 6.40 10.42
C LYS A 142 -16.63 6.55 9.14
N LEU A 143 -15.77 7.57 9.16
CA LEU A 143 -14.75 7.78 8.14
C LEU A 143 -13.37 7.54 8.75
N VAL A 144 -12.62 6.59 8.20
CA VAL A 144 -11.23 6.30 8.57
C VAL A 144 -10.33 6.72 7.44
N LYS A 145 -9.25 7.44 7.76
CA LYS A 145 -8.27 7.91 6.78
C LYS A 145 -6.86 7.48 7.16
N LEU A 146 -6.08 7.11 6.17
CA LEU A 146 -4.66 6.83 6.28
C LEU A 146 -3.91 7.47 5.12
N ASN A 147 -2.76 8.05 5.42
CA ASN A 147 -1.77 8.42 4.42
C ASN A 147 -0.51 7.60 4.68
N SER A 148 -0.07 6.86 3.68
CA SER A 148 1.13 6.05 3.77
C SER A 148 2.09 6.39 2.62
N SER A 149 3.38 6.32 2.89
CA SER A 149 4.42 6.54 1.89
C SER A 149 5.09 5.24 1.50
N PHE A 150 5.35 5.09 0.20
CA PHE A 150 6.11 3.97 -0.33
C PHE A 150 7.59 4.13 0.00
N SER A 151 8.17 3.12 0.61
CA SER A 151 9.61 3.09 0.87
C SER A 151 10.35 2.45 -0.30
N LYS A 152 11.26 3.19 -0.93
CA LYS A 152 12.17 2.65 -1.95
C LYS A 152 13.07 1.55 -1.38
N VAL A 153 13.40 1.63 -0.11
CA VAL A 153 14.29 0.70 0.58
C VAL A 153 13.60 -0.64 0.81
N THR A 154 12.34 -0.62 1.22
CA THR A 154 11.57 -1.84 1.50
C THR A 154 10.88 -2.40 0.26
N LYS A 155 10.94 -1.70 -0.87
CA LYS A 155 10.28 -2.05 -2.14
C LYS A 155 8.78 -2.31 -2.00
N GLY A 156 8.12 -1.55 -1.13
CA GLY A 156 6.68 -1.67 -0.90
C GLY A 156 6.18 -0.69 0.15
N PHE A 157 4.87 -0.66 0.32
CA PHE A 157 4.27 -0.06 1.49
C PHE A 157 4.48 -0.99 2.69
N GLU A 158 4.87 -0.46 3.83
CA GLU A 158 4.90 -1.24 5.06
C GLU A 158 3.47 -1.66 5.43
N GLU A 159 3.35 -2.81 6.11
CA GLU A 159 2.09 -3.16 6.74
C GLU A 159 1.72 -2.07 7.77
N GLU A 160 0.54 -1.51 7.63
CA GLU A 160 0.08 -0.42 8.48
C GLU A 160 -1.38 -0.61 8.85
N ALA A 161 -1.68 -0.47 10.14
CA ALA A 161 -3.04 -0.58 10.64
C ALA A 161 -3.78 0.75 10.47
N LEU A 162 -5.01 0.66 9.94
CA LEU A 162 -5.93 1.80 9.87
C LEU A 162 -6.87 1.81 11.07
N LEU A 163 -7.27 0.64 11.54
CA LEU A 163 -8.22 0.48 12.64
C LEU A 163 -7.92 -0.80 13.41
N TYR A 164 -7.91 -0.72 14.73
CA TYR A 164 -7.82 -1.83 15.67
C TYR A 164 -9.17 -2.24 16.24
#